data_a08b74440782b95abbea9e66b1856635
#
_entry.id   a08b74440782b95abbea9e66b1856635
#
_cell.length_a   1.000
_cell.length_b   1.000
_cell.length_c   1.000
_cell.angle_alpha   90.00
_cell.angle_beta   90.00
_cell.angle_gamma   90.00
#
_symmetry.space_group_name_H-M   'P 1'
#
loop_
_entity.id
_entity.type
_entity.pdbx_description
1 polymer ?
#
loop_
_entity_poly.entity_id
_entity_poly.type
_entity_poly.pdbx_seq_one_letter_code
_entity_poly.pdbx_strand_id
1 'polypeptide(L)'
;PKDHTMSENIEDLKARLAEAEAAAKAAEAEAARAAADALRSQIEAAETTPEAPAAASEAAQASSEVSGGLSAFASGIKAAYSWDVPAVTIGNLIEDGTRVPGVSAKMPLPMFNRHLLVAGATGTGKTSTLQLLAEGLSANGSSVLLCDVKGDLTGLAEAGVSSDKLLSRTADNGQAWAPSSFPIELLSLGGADAQFPGVPVRAEVSDFGPILLARALSLNTTQEQALQLIFAWADGQGLELVDLPDLRAVISFLTSEDGKEELAAIGGVSKATAGVILRALTALESQGGGQFFGAPGFDTADLMRMDSTGRGIISLLGVGDISSRPALVSAVIMFLLANLFSTLPEVGDV
;
A
#
# COMPACT_ATOMS: atom_id res chain seq x y z
N PRO A 1 34.72 -33.09 28.98
CA PRO A 1 34.13 -32.23 30.02
C PRO A 1 33.51 -30.92 29.48
N LYS A 2 33.76 -30.51 28.21
CA LYS A 2 33.19 -29.25 27.65
C LYS A 2 31.81 -29.45 26.97
N ASP A 3 31.46 -30.67 26.57
CA ASP A 3 30.18 -30.96 25.89
C ASP A 3 28.99 -31.06 26.85
N HIS A 4 29.23 -31.41 28.11
CA HIS A 4 28.16 -31.58 29.11
C HIS A 4 27.60 -30.22 29.58
N THR A 5 28.43 -29.22 29.74
CA THR A 5 28.02 -27.84 30.14
C THR A 5 27.26 -27.09 29.09
N MET A 6 27.47 -27.40 27.81
CA MET A 6 26.82 -26.72 26.70
C MET A 6 25.39 -27.30 26.47
N SER A 7 25.20 -28.62 26.72
CA SER A 7 23.91 -29.28 26.65
C SER A 7 22.97 -28.87 27.79
N GLU A 8 23.47 -28.72 29.02
CA GLU A 8 22.71 -28.21 30.17
C GLU A 8 22.26 -26.75 29.95
N ASN A 9 23.07 -25.93 29.32
CA ASN A 9 22.72 -24.52 29.02
C ASN A 9 21.61 -24.40 27.96
N ILE A 10 21.55 -25.31 27.01
CA ILE A 10 20.50 -25.36 25.98
C ILE A 10 19.16 -25.85 26.56
N GLU A 11 19.16 -26.79 27.46
CA GLU A 11 17.94 -27.26 28.13
C GLU A 11 17.33 -26.19 29.05
N ASP A 12 18.19 -25.44 29.78
CA ASP A 12 17.75 -24.33 30.61
C ASP A 12 17.13 -23.19 29.76
N LEU A 13 17.75 -22.87 28.62
CA LEU A 13 17.21 -21.87 27.68
C LEU A 13 15.88 -22.31 27.07
N LYS A 14 15.71 -23.59 26.74
CA LYS A 14 14.43 -24.12 26.24
C LYS A 14 13.35 -24.10 27.32
N ALA A 15 13.67 -24.40 28.56
CA ALA A 15 12.75 -24.32 29.67
C ALA A 15 12.27 -22.88 29.91
N ARG A 16 13.18 -21.92 29.89
CA ARG A 16 12.84 -20.48 30.02
C ARG A 16 12.03 -19.95 28.85
N LEU A 17 12.30 -20.43 27.64
CA LEU A 17 11.51 -20.08 26.46
C LEU A 17 10.07 -20.60 26.60
N ALA A 18 9.90 -21.87 26.97
CA ALA A 18 8.58 -22.48 27.18
C ALA A 18 7.78 -21.77 28.30
N GLU A 19 8.45 -21.35 29.35
CA GLU A 19 7.83 -20.61 30.45
C GLU A 19 7.39 -19.19 29.99
N ALA A 20 8.22 -18.52 29.18
CA ALA A 20 7.89 -17.22 28.62
C ALA A 20 6.73 -17.29 27.62
N GLU A 21 6.69 -18.33 26.78
CA GLU A 21 5.57 -18.58 25.85
C GLU A 21 4.26 -18.89 26.60
N ALA A 22 4.34 -19.68 27.67
CA ALA A 22 3.17 -19.97 28.50
C ALA A 22 2.65 -18.72 29.23
N ALA A 23 3.54 -17.88 29.74
CA ALA A 23 3.18 -16.60 30.37
C ALA A 23 2.55 -15.62 29.36
N ALA A 24 3.10 -15.51 28.16
CA ALA A 24 2.53 -14.67 27.10
C ALA A 24 1.13 -15.13 26.69
N LYS A 25 0.92 -16.44 26.52
CA LYS A 25 -0.39 -17.01 26.20
C LYS A 25 -1.41 -16.84 27.32
N ALA A 26 -0.98 -16.89 28.58
CA ALA A 26 -1.85 -16.61 29.73
C ALA A 26 -2.28 -15.14 29.78
N ALA A 27 -1.37 -14.21 29.55
CA ALA A 27 -1.66 -12.78 29.50
C ALA A 27 -2.60 -12.41 28.35
N GLU A 28 -2.44 -13.03 27.18
CA GLU A 28 -3.32 -12.85 26.04
C GLU A 28 -4.73 -13.38 26.30
N ALA A 29 -4.85 -14.53 26.95
CA ALA A 29 -6.14 -15.09 27.36
C ALA A 29 -6.84 -14.25 28.43
N GLU A 30 -6.11 -13.63 29.34
CA GLU A 30 -6.64 -12.72 30.36
C GLU A 30 -7.14 -11.41 29.74
N ALA A 31 -6.38 -10.83 28.80
CA ALA A 31 -6.78 -9.66 28.04
C ALA A 31 -8.06 -9.91 27.21
N ALA A 32 -8.15 -11.06 26.56
CA ALA A 32 -9.34 -11.46 25.80
C ALA A 32 -10.58 -11.64 26.68
N ARG A 33 -10.42 -12.19 27.92
CA ARG A 33 -11.51 -12.31 28.89
C ARG A 33 -11.98 -10.94 29.38
N ALA A 34 -11.05 -10.06 29.73
CA ALA A 34 -11.38 -8.71 30.15
C ALA A 34 -12.14 -7.92 29.09
N ALA A 35 -11.74 -8.07 27.81
CA ALA A 35 -12.45 -7.46 26.69
C ALA A 35 -13.88 -8.04 26.51
N ALA A 36 -14.04 -9.35 26.64
CA ALA A 36 -15.34 -10.00 26.56
C ALA A 36 -16.28 -9.59 27.70
N ASP A 37 -15.76 -9.44 28.92
CA ASP A 37 -16.56 -9.02 30.08
C ASP A 37 -16.96 -7.53 29.98
N ALA A 38 -16.08 -6.67 29.42
CA ALA A 38 -16.42 -5.30 29.12
C ALA A 38 -17.54 -5.20 28.07
N LEU A 39 -17.50 -6.05 27.03
CA LEU A 39 -18.56 -6.12 26.03
C LEU A 39 -19.90 -6.60 26.61
N ARG A 40 -19.87 -7.62 27.48
CA ARG A 40 -21.08 -8.10 28.18
C ARG A 40 -21.72 -7.02 29.05
N SER A 41 -20.90 -6.28 29.79
CA SER A 41 -21.40 -5.17 30.60
C SER A 41 -22.02 -4.03 29.76
N GLN A 42 -21.50 -3.80 28.55
CA GLN A 42 -22.08 -2.85 27.60
C GLN A 42 -23.42 -3.34 27.02
N ILE A 43 -23.54 -4.65 26.72
CA ILE A 43 -24.80 -5.24 26.25
C ILE A 43 -25.86 -5.18 27.36
N GLU A 44 -25.52 -5.54 28.60
CA GLU A 44 -26.42 -5.54 29.74
C GLU A 44 -26.89 -4.10 30.09
N ALA A 45 -26.02 -3.11 29.93
CA ALA A 45 -26.37 -1.70 30.06
C ALA A 45 -27.30 -1.21 28.94
N ALA A 46 -27.17 -1.75 27.74
CA ALA A 46 -28.05 -1.43 26.61
C ALA A 46 -29.44 -2.06 26.73
N GLU A 47 -29.52 -3.28 27.30
CA GLU A 47 -30.78 -4.00 27.51
C GLU A 47 -31.62 -3.46 28.70
N THR A 48 -30.99 -2.75 29.63
CA THR A 48 -31.66 -2.16 30.80
C THR A 48 -32.16 -0.74 30.62
N THR A 49 -32.00 -0.14 29.43
CA THR A 49 -32.54 1.20 29.14
C THR A 49 -34.03 1.08 28.75
N PRO A 50 -34.99 1.66 29.50
CA PRO A 50 -36.40 1.58 29.15
C PRO A 50 -36.67 2.27 27.81
N GLU A 51 -37.41 1.57 26.98
CA GLU A 51 -37.95 2.03 25.69
C GLU A 51 -38.69 3.38 25.90
N ALA A 52 -38.10 4.48 25.40
CA ALA A 52 -38.77 5.77 25.39
C ALA A 52 -39.78 5.80 24.23
N PRO A 53 -41.01 6.27 24.46
CA PRO A 53 -42.06 6.18 23.48
C PRO A 53 -41.85 7.10 22.29
N ALA A 54 -42.37 6.65 21.15
CA ALA A 54 -42.41 7.28 19.86
C ALA A 54 -42.53 8.83 19.87
N ALA A 55 -41.41 9.48 19.60
CA ALA A 55 -41.32 10.89 19.22
C ALA A 55 -40.65 11.04 17.84
N ALA A 56 -41.03 10.16 16.90
CA ALA A 56 -40.50 10.17 15.55
C ALA A 56 -41.26 11.11 14.59
N SER A 57 -42.16 11.94 15.12
CA SER A 57 -43.00 12.85 14.31
C SER A 57 -42.69 14.34 14.48
N GLU A 58 -41.87 14.75 15.45
CA GLU A 58 -41.59 16.19 15.63
C GLU A 58 -40.13 16.60 15.28
N ALA A 59 -39.23 15.64 15.07
CA ALA A 59 -37.84 15.96 14.66
C ALA A 59 -37.70 16.30 13.17
N ALA A 60 -38.74 16.07 12.36
CA ALA A 60 -38.79 16.46 10.95
C ALA A 60 -39.19 17.91 10.71
N GLN A 61 -39.64 18.64 11.74
CA GLN A 61 -40.08 20.04 11.63
C GLN A 61 -39.14 21.05 12.36
N ALA A 62 -38.11 20.61 13.06
CA ALA A 62 -37.16 21.49 13.72
C ALA A 62 -35.93 21.85 12.85
N SER A 63 -35.91 21.47 11.57
CA SER A 63 -34.85 21.83 10.61
C SER A 63 -35.16 23.05 9.75
N SER A 64 -36.22 23.78 10.03
CA SER A 64 -36.52 25.05 9.38
C SER A 64 -36.51 26.15 10.44
N GLU A 65 -35.51 26.99 10.38
CA GLU A 65 -35.32 28.32 10.94
C GLU A 65 -34.04 28.48 11.78
N VAL A 66 -32.87 28.28 11.14
CA VAL A 66 -31.69 29.10 11.44
C VAL A 66 -31.41 29.94 10.18
N SER A 67 -32.18 31.00 10.02
CA SER A 67 -31.89 32.08 9.07
C SER A 67 -30.84 33.04 9.67
N GLY A 68 -29.75 32.49 10.21
CA GLY A 68 -28.53 33.24 10.46
C GLY A 68 -27.63 33.03 9.25
N GLY A 69 -27.32 34.11 8.51
CA GLY A 69 -26.33 34.02 7.41
C GLY A 69 -25.01 33.45 7.92
N LEU A 70 -24.25 32.83 7.02
CA LEU A 70 -22.90 32.35 7.35
C LEU A 70 -22.07 33.46 7.97
N SER A 71 -21.20 33.16 8.93
CA SER A 71 -20.20 34.10 9.42
C SER A 71 -19.31 34.60 8.27
N ALA A 72 -18.65 35.71 8.42
CA ALA A 72 -17.71 36.21 7.42
C ALA A 72 -16.59 35.19 7.16
N PHE A 73 -16.13 34.49 8.21
CA PHE A 73 -15.14 33.41 8.11
C PHE A 73 -15.71 32.22 7.33
N ALA A 74 -16.88 31.71 7.69
CA ALA A 74 -17.51 30.58 7.00
C ALA A 74 -17.80 30.91 5.53
N SER A 75 -18.21 32.15 5.22
CA SER A 75 -18.41 32.62 3.84
C SER A 75 -17.12 32.63 3.05
N GLY A 76 -16.01 33.09 3.68
CA GLY A 76 -14.67 33.06 3.07
C GLY A 76 -14.20 31.63 2.78
N ILE A 77 -14.36 30.71 3.73
CA ILE A 77 -14.04 29.29 3.53
C ILE A 77 -14.89 28.66 2.44
N LYS A 78 -16.21 28.92 2.42
CA LYS A 78 -17.09 28.43 1.37
C LYS A 78 -16.65 28.89 -0.02
N ALA A 79 -16.28 30.16 -0.16
CA ALA A 79 -15.77 30.71 -1.43
C ALA A 79 -14.43 30.09 -1.83
N ALA A 80 -13.49 29.92 -0.87
CA ALA A 80 -12.17 29.35 -1.13
C ALA A 80 -12.19 27.89 -1.56
N TYR A 81 -13.21 27.11 -1.16
CA TYR A 81 -13.39 25.72 -1.51
C TYR A 81 -14.55 25.46 -2.49
N SER A 82 -14.98 26.50 -3.22
CA SER A 82 -15.96 26.38 -4.31
C SER A 82 -15.22 26.21 -5.63
N TRP A 83 -15.50 25.14 -6.34
CA TRP A 83 -14.84 24.78 -7.59
C TRP A 83 -15.88 24.52 -8.68
N ASP A 84 -15.59 24.95 -9.91
CA ASP A 84 -16.41 24.70 -11.09
C ASP A 84 -16.12 23.35 -11.78
N VAL A 85 -15.22 22.57 -11.18
CA VAL A 85 -14.81 21.23 -11.65
C VAL A 85 -15.15 20.17 -10.61
N PRO A 86 -15.24 18.89 -10.99
CA PRO A 86 -15.44 17.80 -10.05
C PRO A 86 -14.41 17.80 -8.93
N ALA A 87 -14.85 17.55 -7.71
CA ALA A 87 -13.99 17.64 -6.53
C ALA A 87 -14.37 16.59 -5.49
N VAL A 88 -13.39 16.11 -4.75
CA VAL A 88 -13.58 15.19 -3.61
C VAL A 88 -13.77 15.99 -2.33
N THR A 89 -14.85 15.74 -1.60
CA THR A 89 -15.07 16.35 -0.27
C THR A 89 -14.21 15.66 0.75
N ILE A 90 -13.34 16.41 1.43
CA ILE A 90 -12.41 15.90 2.44
C ILE A 90 -12.81 16.22 3.87
N GLY A 91 -13.75 17.13 4.07
CA GLY A 91 -14.24 17.51 5.39
C GLY A 91 -15.28 18.61 5.35
N ASN A 92 -15.76 19.00 6.54
CA ASN A 92 -16.71 20.10 6.72
C ASN A 92 -16.15 21.10 7.73
N LEU A 93 -16.53 22.37 7.58
CA LEU A 93 -16.13 23.40 8.51
C LEU A 93 -16.78 23.18 9.89
N ILE A 94 -15.96 23.26 10.93
CA ILE A 94 -16.38 23.38 12.32
C ILE A 94 -15.98 24.77 12.80
N GLU A 95 -16.95 25.55 13.27
CA GLU A 95 -16.76 26.86 13.86
C GLU A 95 -17.36 26.83 15.28
N ASP A 96 -16.60 27.23 16.26
CA ASP A 96 -16.99 27.20 17.68
C ASP A 96 -17.48 25.82 18.16
N GLY A 97 -16.83 24.75 17.69
CA GLY A 97 -17.17 23.35 18.04
C GLY A 97 -18.42 22.80 17.34
N THR A 98 -19.06 23.58 16.48
CA THR A 98 -20.27 23.17 15.76
C THR A 98 -20.02 23.14 14.25
N ARG A 99 -20.56 22.12 13.59
CA ARG A 99 -20.49 22.03 12.13
C ARG A 99 -21.28 23.16 11.49
N VAL A 100 -20.69 23.81 10.49
CA VAL A 100 -21.36 24.85 9.70
C VAL A 100 -22.00 24.18 8.46
N PRO A 101 -23.35 24.15 8.38
CA PRO A 101 -24.04 23.52 7.26
C PRO A 101 -23.69 24.17 5.92
N GLY A 102 -23.45 23.32 4.89
CA GLY A 102 -23.18 23.77 3.52
C GLY A 102 -21.80 24.39 3.30
N VAL A 103 -20.89 24.26 4.27
CA VAL A 103 -19.49 24.68 4.13
C VAL A 103 -18.58 23.47 4.25
N SER A 104 -18.09 22.98 3.11
CA SER A 104 -17.23 21.80 3.02
C SER A 104 -15.88 22.15 2.40
N ALA A 105 -14.83 21.54 2.92
CA ALA A 105 -13.52 21.55 2.28
C ALA A 105 -13.52 20.50 1.16
N LYS A 106 -13.23 20.95 -0.06
CA LYS A 106 -13.20 20.11 -1.26
C LYS A 106 -11.87 20.25 -1.97
N MET A 107 -11.37 19.15 -2.50
CA MET A 107 -10.16 19.11 -3.32
C MET A 107 -10.57 18.83 -4.77
N PRO A 108 -10.34 19.75 -5.73
CA PRO A 108 -10.68 19.53 -7.12
C PRO A 108 -9.78 18.44 -7.74
N LEU A 109 -10.34 17.63 -8.65
CA LEU A 109 -9.63 16.51 -9.26
C LEU A 109 -8.30 16.90 -9.90
N PRO A 110 -8.17 18.03 -10.61
CA PRO A 110 -6.89 18.45 -11.19
C PRO A 110 -5.77 18.66 -10.17
N MET A 111 -6.09 18.88 -8.89
CA MET A 111 -5.08 19.04 -7.84
C MET A 111 -4.49 17.70 -7.34
N PHE A 112 -5.09 16.57 -7.70
CA PHE A 112 -4.54 15.26 -7.35
C PHE A 112 -3.30 14.87 -8.17
N ASN A 113 -2.90 15.66 -9.15
CA ASN A 113 -1.60 15.55 -9.80
C ASN A 113 -0.44 16.10 -8.94
N ARG A 114 -0.72 16.61 -7.74
CA ARG A 114 0.23 17.11 -6.75
C ARG A 114 0.42 16.12 -5.59
N HIS A 115 1.44 16.38 -4.78
CA HIS A 115 1.69 15.59 -3.58
C HIS A 115 0.78 16.01 -2.43
N LEU A 116 0.25 15.03 -1.71
CA LEU A 116 -0.55 15.21 -0.50
C LEU A 116 0.07 14.44 0.66
N LEU A 117 0.23 15.07 1.80
CA LEU A 117 0.67 14.42 3.04
C LEU A 117 -0.51 14.26 4.00
N VAL A 118 -0.89 13.02 4.31
CA VAL A 118 -1.85 12.68 5.36
C VAL A 118 -1.09 12.24 6.60
N ALA A 119 -0.90 13.16 7.55
CA ALA A 119 -0.12 12.93 8.77
C ALA A 119 -1.01 12.89 10.01
N GLY A 120 -0.60 12.13 11.01
CA GLY A 120 -1.30 12.03 12.31
C GLY A 120 -0.78 10.85 13.14
N ALA A 121 -1.08 10.84 14.44
CA ALA A 121 -0.78 9.73 15.33
C ALA A 121 -1.59 8.46 14.98
N THR A 122 -1.28 7.34 15.60
CA THR A 122 -2.06 6.10 15.45
C THR A 122 -3.50 6.34 15.95
N GLY A 123 -4.49 5.84 15.18
CA GLY A 123 -5.91 5.99 15.53
C GLY A 123 -6.55 7.31 15.14
N THR A 124 -5.84 8.27 14.52
CA THR A 124 -6.39 9.58 14.13
C THR A 124 -7.18 9.54 12.80
N GLY A 125 -7.27 8.38 12.14
CA GLY A 125 -8.06 8.22 10.92
C GLY A 125 -7.28 8.40 9.61
N LYS A 126 -5.93 8.28 9.61
CA LYS A 126 -5.12 8.37 8.38
C LYS A 126 -5.58 7.40 7.29
N THR A 127 -5.74 6.11 7.62
CA THR A 127 -6.23 5.09 6.68
C THR A 127 -7.62 5.44 6.16
N SER A 128 -8.54 5.88 7.04
CA SER A 128 -9.89 6.31 6.64
C SER A 128 -9.86 7.51 5.70
N THR A 129 -8.90 8.43 5.87
CA THR A 129 -8.72 9.55 4.94
C THR A 129 -8.23 9.06 3.57
N LEU A 130 -7.28 8.11 3.53
CA LEU A 130 -6.83 7.50 2.28
C LEU A 130 -7.97 6.75 1.57
N GLN A 131 -8.78 6.00 2.31
CA GLN A 131 -9.98 5.35 1.78
C GLN A 131 -10.96 6.36 1.19
N LEU A 132 -11.28 7.44 1.90
CA LEU A 132 -12.15 8.51 1.42
C LEU A 132 -11.64 9.14 0.11
N LEU A 133 -10.33 9.38 0.01
CA LEU A 133 -9.72 9.91 -1.20
C LEU A 133 -9.80 8.92 -2.36
N ALA A 134 -9.50 7.64 -2.10
CA ALA A 134 -9.58 6.58 -3.11
C ALA A 134 -11.02 6.37 -3.62
N GLU A 135 -12.00 6.35 -2.72
CA GLU A 135 -13.43 6.29 -3.04
C GLU A 135 -13.85 7.49 -3.91
N GLY A 136 -13.46 8.69 -3.49
CA GLY A 136 -13.78 9.93 -4.21
C GLY A 136 -13.16 9.97 -5.61
N LEU A 137 -11.91 9.54 -5.76
CA LEU A 137 -11.23 9.45 -7.05
C LEU A 137 -11.87 8.39 -7.94
N SER A 138 -12.08 7.18 -7.43
CA SER A 138 -12.73 6.10 -8.15
C SER A 138 -14.12 6.48 -8.65
N ALA A 139 -14.96 7.09 -7.80
CA ALA A 139 -16.30 7.56 -8.15
C ALA A 139 -16.30 8.59 -9.28
N ASN A 140 -15.22 9.33 -9.47
CA ASN A 140 -15.04 10.31 -10.53
C ASN A 140 -14.23 9.78 -11.74
N GLY A 141 -14.07 8.47 -11.86
CA GLY A 141 -13.42 7.82 -13.00
C GLY A 141 -11.91 7.81 -12.97
N SER A 142 -11.27 8.21 -11.86
CA SER A 142 -9.82 8.15 -11.70
C SER A 142 -9.40 6.83 -11.09
N SER A 143 -8.50 6.09 -11.75
CA SER A 143 -7.88 4.89 -11.19
C SER A 143 -6.95 5.25 -10.04
N VAL A 144 -6.79 4.34 -9.08
CA VAL A 144 -6.01 4.57 -7.86
C VAL A 144 -5.12 3.36 -7.59
N LEU A 145 -3.84 3.59 -7.31
CA LEU A 145 -2.93 2.56 -6.80
C LEU A 145 -2.63 2.83 -5.33
N LEU A 146 -2.89 1.86 -4.47
CA LEU A 146 -2.57 1.91 -3.04
C LEU A 146 -1.66 0.75 -2.65
N CYS A 147 -0.65 1.04 -1.83
CA CYS A 147 0.18 0.01 -1.20
C CYS A 147 -0.42 -0.36 0.17
N ASP A 148 -0.81 -1.61 0.31
CA ASP A 148 -1.40 -2.13 1.55
C ASP A 148 -0.40 -3.04 2.29
N VAL A 149 0.00 -2.60 3.47
CA VAL A 149 0.96 -3.33 4.34
C VAL A 149 0.23 -4.26 5.31
N LYS A 150 -1.00 -3.91 5.70
CA LYS A 150 -1.73 -4.56 6.79
C LYS A 150 -2.99 -5.31 6.35
N GLY A 151 -3.45 -5.09 5.12
CA GLY A 151 -4.71 -5.63 4.63
C GLY A 151 -5.95 -4.84 5.08
N ASP A 152 -5.77 -3.64 5.65
CA ASP A 152 -6.88 -2.82 6.16
C ASP A 152 -7.59 -2.00 5.07
N LEU A 153 -7.09 -2.02 3.83
CA LEU A 153 -7.70 -1.32 2.69
C LEU A 153 -8.66 -2.22 1.88
N THR A 154 -8.61 -3.53 2.04
CA THR A 154 -9.46 -4.47 1.29
C THR A 154 -10.96 -4.29 1.54
N GLY A 155 -11.33 -3.68 2.68
CA GLY A 155 -12.70 -3.33 3.01
C GLY A 155 -13.38 -2.39 2.01
N LEU A 156 -12.63 -1.70 1.13
CA LEU A 156 -13.19 -0.90 0.03
C LEU A 156 -13.98 -1.74 -0.99
N ALA A 157 -13.73 -3.06 -1.08
CA ALA A 157 -14.46 -3.99 -1.95
C ALA A 157 -15.88 -4.26 -1.47
N GLU A 158 -16.15 -4.10 -0.18
CA GLU A 158 -17.40 -4.48 0.46
C GLU A 158 -18.24 -3.26 0.80
N ALA A 159 -19.55 -3.37 0.60
CA ALA A 159 -20.46 -2.32 1.02
C ALA A 159 -20.50 -2.21 2.55
N GLY A 160 -20.27 -1.02 3.07
CA GLY A 160 -20.29 -0.76 4.52
C GLY A 160 -21.64 -1.11 5.15
N VAL A 161 -21.62 -1.58 6.38
CA VAL A 161 -22.85 -1.89 7.14
C VAL A 161 -23.26 -0.64 7.93
N SER A 162 -24.52 -0.24 7.80
CA SER A 162 -25.08 0.88 8.57
C SER A 162 -25.21 0.54 10.06
N SER A 163 -25.02 1.55 10.90
CA SER A 163 -25.36 1.50 12.32
C SER A 163 -25.89 2.87 12.74
N ASP A 164 -26.72 2.91 13.78
CA ASP A 164 -27.28 4.17 14.27
C ASP A 164 -26.20 5.18 14.63
N LYS A 165 -25.09 4.72 15.21
CA LYS A 165 -23.94 5.56 15.53
C LYS A 165 -23.29 6.14 14.27
N LEU A 166 -23.16 5.33 13.19
CA LEU A 166 -22.61 5.80 11.93
C LEU A 166 -23.53 6.79 11.24
N LEU A 167 -24.83 6.48 11.19
CA LEU A 167 -25.84 7.35 10.59
C LEU A 167 -25.95 8.69 11.32
N SER A 168 -25.99 8.69 12.65
CA SER A 168 -25.96 9.92 13.44
C SER A 168 -24.69 10.75 13.16
N ARG A 169 -23.51 10.12 13.19
CA ARG A 169 -22.24 10.81 12.95
C ARG A 169 -22.16 11.39 11.55
N THR A 170 -22.61 10.67 10.54
CA THR A 170 -22.58 11.15 9.15
C THR A 170 -23.62 12.24 8.91
N ALA A 171 -24.80 12.15 9.53
CA ALA A 171 -25.79 13.23 9.55
C ALA A 171 -25.23 14.51 10.21
N ASP A 172 -24.58 14.38 11.37
CA ASP A 172 -23.92 15.49 12.08
C ASP A 172 -22.84 16.14 11.21
N ASN A 173 -22.13 15.37 10.41
CA ASN A 173 -21.12 15.86 9.47
C ASN A 173 -21.74 16.35 8.15
N GLY A 174 -23.05 16.19 7.93
CA GLY A 174 -23.74 16.54 6.68
C GLY A 174 -23.35 15.65 5.49
N GLN A 175 -22.91 14.43 5.76
CA GLN A 175 -22.64 13.44 4.75
C GLN A 175 -23.91 12.65 4.40
N ALA A 176 -24.23 12.56 3.12
CA ALA A 176 -25.26 11.65 2.63
C ALA A 176 -24.66 10.23 2.50
N TRP A 177 -24.37 9.60 3.65
CA TRP A 177 -23.75 8.28 3.66
C TRP A 177 -24.76 7.21 3.20
N ALA A 178 -24.31 6.35 2.29
CA ALA A 178 -24.99 5.12 1.89
C ALA A 178 -23.96 3.98 1.74
N PRO A 179 -24.37 2.72 1.98
CA PRO A 179 -23.52 1.58 1.70
C PRO A 179 -23.07 1.58 0.24
N SER A 180 -21.77 1.48 0.01
CA SER A 180 -21.20 1.43 -1.34
C SER A 180 -19.98 0.52 -1.34
N SER A 181 -19.76 -0.19 -2.45
CA SER A 181 -18.56 -0.94 -2.75
C SER A 181 -17.87 -0.31 -3.96
N PHE A 182 -16.57 -0.51 -4.08
CA PHE A 182 -15.77 0.04 -5.16
C PHE A 182 -15.12 -1.08 -5.98
N PRO A 183 -14.83 -0.84 -7.28
CA PRO A 183 -14.12 -1.82 -8.09
C PRO A 183 -12.68 -1.93 -7.61
N ILE A 184 -12.31 -3.08 -7.05
CA ILE A 184 -10.98 -3.34 -6.51
C ILE A 184 -10.31 -4.44 -7.32
N GLU A 185 -9.00 -4.26 -7.55
CA GLU A 185 -8.12 -5.31 -8.01
C GLU A 185 -7.02 -5.54 -6.98
N LEU A 186 -6.86 -6.77 -6.54
CA LEU A 186 -5.80 -7.16 -5.62
C LEU A 186 -4.55 -7.53 -6.41
N LEU A 187 -3.43 -6.88 -6.11
CA LEU A 187 -2.11 -7.14 -6.67
C LEU A 187 -1.22 -7.77 -5.61
N SER A 188 -0.54 -8.86 -5.97
CA SER A 188 0.27 -9.66 -5.06
C SER A 188 1.74 -9.65 -5.42
N LEU A 189 2.60 -9.61 -4.40
CA LEU A 189 4.05 -9.77 -4.49
C LEU A 189 4.53 -11.08 -3.84
N GLY A 190 3.60 -11.84 -3.30
CA GLY A 190 3.84 -13.15 -2.71
C GLY A 190 3.70 -14.28 -3.74
N GLY A 191 4.17 -15.47 -3.38
CA GLY A 191 3.92 -16.68 -4.16
C GLY A 191 2.53 -17.27 -3.91
N ALA A 192 2.39 -18.57 -4.21
CA ALA A 192 1.11 -19.29 -4.04
C ALA A 192 0.55 -19.26 -2.60
N ASP A 193 1.43 -19.12 -1.60
CA ASP A 193 1.08 -19.07 -0.18
C ASP A 193 1.04 -17.63 0.36
N ALA A 194 0.87 -16.62 -0.51
CA ALA A 194 0.83 -15.22 -0.12
C ALA A 194 -0.32 -14.94 0.87
N GLN A 195 -0.05 -14.18 1.91
CA GLN A 195 -1.06 -13.67 2.82
C GLN A 195 -1.99 -12.66 2.10
N PHE A 196 -1.45 -11.97 1.08
CA PHE A 196 -2.18 -11.06 0.21
C PHE A 196 -2.33 -11.69 -1.18
N PRO A 197 -3.38 -12.53 -1.40
CA PRO A 197 -3.64 -13.11 -2.69
C PRO A 197 -4.07 -12.04 -3.70
N GLY A 198 -3.72 -12.25 -4.98
CA GLY A 198 -4.08 -11.30 -6.03
C GLY A 198 -3.39 -11.63 -7.34
N VAL A 199 -3.52 -10.74 -8.31
CA VAL A 199 -2.79 -10.83 -9.58
C VAL A 199 -1.29 -10.61 -9.29
N PRO A 200 -0.42 -11.53 -9.71
CA PRO A 200 1.02 -11.38 -9.48
C PRO A 200 1.58 -10.15 -10.21
N VAL A 201 2.28 -9.28 -9.48
CA VAL A 201 3.09 -8.21 -10.08
C VAL A 201 4.49 -8.74 -10.28
N ARG A 202 4.92 -8.80 -11.54
CA ARG A 202 6.25 -9.27 -11.93
C ARG A 202 6.93 -8.26 -12.82
N ALA A 203 8.26 -8.29 -12.84
CA ALA A 203 9.10 -7.52 -13.74
C ALA A 203 10.11 -8.44 -14.39
N GLU A 204 10.27 -8.36 -15.70
CA GLU A 204 11.40 -9.00 -16.35
C GLU A 204 12.68 -8.22 -16.02
N VAL A 205 13.78 -8.92 -15.85
CA VAL A 205 15.07 -8.32 -15.51
C VAL A 205 15.49 -7.31 -16.57
N SER A 206 15.21 -7.60 -17.86
CA SER A 206 15.46 -6.68 -18.98
C SER A 206 14.69 -5.37 -18.83
N ASP A 207 13.39 -5.43 -18.49
CA ASP A 207 12.52 -4.25 -18.31
C ASP A 207 12.91 -3.44 -17.07
N PHE A 208 13.32 -4.13 -16.01
CA PHE A 208 13.79 -3.48 -14.78
C PHE A 208 15.07 -2.67 -15.04
N GLY A 209 15.94 -3.22 -15.85
CA GLY A 209 17.16 -2.60 -16.30
C GLY A 209 18.30 -2.55 -15.27
N PRO A 210 19.54 -2.31 -15.73
CA PRO A 210 20.73 -2.41 -14.90
C PRO A 210 20.84 -1.34 -13.82
N ILE A 211 20.33 -0.12 -14.06
CA ILE A 211 20.45 1.01 -13.12
C ILE A 211 19.57 0.79 -11.90
N LEU A 212 18.29 0.43 -12.11
CA LEU A 212 17.37 0.17 -11.00
C LEU A 212 17.80 -1.08 -10.24
N LEU A 213 18.25 -2.12 -10.96
CA LEU A 213 18.72 -3.34 -10.34
C LEU A 213 19.99 -3.10 -9.49
N ALA A 214 20.94 -2.29 -9.97
CA ALA A 214 22.11 -1.91 -9.18
C ALA A 214 21.74 -1.20 -7.87
N ARG A 215 20.73 -0.32 -7.93
CA ARG A 215 20.21 0.36 -6.73
C ARG A 215 19.51 -0.59 -5.78
N ALA A 216 18.65 -1.48 -6.29
CA ALA A 216 17.98 -2.51 -5.50
C ALA A 216 18.98 -3.43 -4.79
N LEU A 217 20.09 -3.76 -5.46
CA LEU A 217 21.19 -4.57 -4.94
C LEU A 217 22.20 -3.78 -4.08
N SER A 218 22.02 -2.47 -3.92
CA SER A 218 22.95 -1.58 -3.21
C SER A 218 24.39 -1.65 -3.74
N LEU A 219 24.55 -1.74 -5.06
CA LEU A 219 25.84 -1.79 -5.73
C LEU A 219 26.51 -0.40 -5.76
N ASN A 220 27.84 -0.37 -5.70
CA ASN A 220 28.59 0.84 -5.92
C ASN A 220 28.73 1.16 -7.41
N THR A 221 29.25 2.37 -7.75
CA THR A 221 29.39 2.84 -9.13
C THR A 221 30.14 1.87 -10.04
N THR A 222 31.24 1.26 -9.56
CA THR A 222 32.01 0.28 -10.36
C THR A 222 31.21 -0.98 -10.65
N GLN A 223 30.44 -1.45 -9.69
CA GLN A 223 29.57 -2.63 -9.83
C GLN A 223 28.35 -2.33 -10.70
N GLU A 224 27.78 -1.14 -10.59
CA GLU A 224 26.70 -0.66 -11.48
C GLU A 224 27.19 -0.58 -12.92
N GLN A 225 28.37 0.01 -13.18
CA GLN A 225 28.94 0.06 -14.52
C GLN A 225 29.22 -1.34 -15.09
N ALA A 226 29.71 -2.25 -14.26
CA ALA A 226 29.92 -3.65 -14.67
C ALA A 226 28.57 -4.32 -15.03
N LEU A 227 27.51 -4.07 -14.25
CA LEU A 227 26.18 -4.59 -14.54
C LEU A 227 25.64 -4.02 -15.85
N GLN A 228 25.81 -2.71 -16.11
CA GLN A 228 25.43 -2.08 -17.38
C GLN A 228 26.13 -2.71 -18.58
N LEU A 229 27.43 -3.03 -18.47
CA LEU A 229 28.17 -3.72 -19.54
C LEU A 229 27.60 -5.12 -19.80
N ILE A 230 27.24 -5.86 -18.77
CA ILE A 230 26.65 -7.20 -18.87
C ILE A 230 25.28 -7.14 -19.59
N PHE A 231 24.42 -6.19 -19.21
CA PHE A 231 23.14 -5.99 -19.88
C PHE A 231 23.31 -5.61 -21.35
N ALA A 232 24.20 -4.65 -21.64
CA ALA A 232 24.49 -4.22 -23.01
C ALA A 232 25.02 -5.38 -23.88
N TRP A 233 25.83 -6.28 -23.30
CA TRP A 233 26.28 -7.48 -24.00
C TRP A 233 25.12 -8.44 -24.27
N ALA A 234 24.28 -8.73 -23.27
CA ALA A 234 23.13 -9.61 -23.43
C ALA A 234 22.17 -9.09 -24.51
N ASP A 235 21.86 -7.78 -24.48
CA ASP A 235 21.03 -7.12 -25.49
C ASP A 235 21.65 -7.21 -26.88
N GLY A 236 22.97 -6.97 -27.00
CA GLY A 236 23.70 -7.12 -28.26
C GLY A 236 23.72 -8.56 -28.82
N GLN A 237 23.55 -9.57 -27.99
CA GLN A 237 23.40 -10.97 -28.37
C GLN A 237 21.94 -11.38 -28.62
N GLY A 238 20.96 -10.48 -28.38
CA GLY A 238 19.54 -10.76 -28.45
C GLY A 238 19.05 -11.70 -27.36
N LEU A 239 19.73 -11.71 -26.22
CA LEU A 239 19.34 -12.50 -25.04
C LEU A 239 18.41 -11.67 -24.13
N GLU A 240 17.18 -12.11 -24.00
CA GLU A 240 16.25 -11.56 -23.01
C GLU A 240 16.61 -12.08 -21.62
N LEU A 241 16.81 -11.15 -20.68
CA LEU A 241 17.00 -11.49 -19.28
C LEU A 241 15.63 -11.46 -18.59
N VAL A 242 14.97 -12.61 -18.55
CA VAL A 242 13.61 -12.71 -18.00
C VAL A 242 13.64 -12.74 -16.49
N ASP A 243 14.54 -13.54 -15.91
CA ASP A 243 14.62 -13.74 -14.46
C ASP A 243 16.05 -13.59 -13.92
N LEU A 244 16.19 -13.70 -12.58
CA LEU A 244 17.50 -13.61 -11.93
C LEU A 244 18.45 -14.76 -12.29
N PRO A 245 18.00 -16.01 -12.46
CA PRO A 245 18.79 -17.10 -13.04
C PRO A 245 19.40 -16.80 -14.38
N ASP A 246 18.67 -16.18 -15.33
CA ASP A 246 19.19 -15.79 -16.64
C ASP A 246 20.37 -14.82 -16.50
N LEU A 247 20.20 -13.76 -15.73
CA LEU A 247 21.26 -12.80 -15.45
C LEU A 247 22.48 -13.48 -14.81
N ARG A 248 22.24 -14.39 -13.87
CA ARG A 248 23.30 -15.17 -13.23
C ARG A 248 24.06 -16.03 -14.24
N ALA A 249 23.35 -16.68 -15.15
CA ALA A 249 23.94 -17.51 -16.18
C ALA A 249 24.84 -16.68 -17.11
N VAL A 250 24.38 -15.49 -17.54
CA VAL A 250 25.16 -14.56 -18.35
C VAL A 250 26.42 -14.09 -17.62
N ILE A 251 26.33 -13.68 -16.35
CA ILE A 251 27.48 -13.27 -15.55
C ILE A 251 28.48 -14.42 -15.43
N SER A 252 28.00 -15.63 -15.17
CA SER A 252 28.83 -16.82 -15.02
C SER A 252 29.52 -17.19 -16.32
N PHE A 253 28.84 -17.12 -17.44
CA PHE A 253 29.42 -17.35 -18.79
C PHE A 253 30.53 -16.33 -19.08
N LEU A 254 30.25 -15.03 -18.98
CA LEU A 254 31.21 -13.95 -19.26
C LEU A 254 32.47 -14.02 -18.38
N THR A 255 32.36 -14.54 -17.17
CA THR A 255 33.50 -14.69 -16.26
C THR A 255 34.20 -16.04 -16.34
N SER A 256 33.70 -16.97 -17.18
CA SER A 256 34.33 -18.24 -17.47
C SER A 256 35.48 -18.10 -18.49
N GLU A 257 36.20 -19.18 -18.76
CA GLU A 257 37.23 -19.17 -19.80
C GLU A 257 36.64 -19.01 -21.19
N ASP A 258 35.42 -19.53 -21.43
CA ASP A 258 34.75 -19.50 -22.74
C ASP A 258 34.21 -18.08 -23.07
N GLY A 259 33.77 -17.32 -22.10
CA GLY A 259 33.26 -15.95 -22.28
C GLY A 259 34.32 -14.85 -22.11
N LYS A 260 35.54 -15.18 -21.81
CA LYS A 260 36.60 -14.24 -21.46
C LYS A 260 36.96 -13.23 -22.56
N GLU A 261 36.96 -13.69 -23.82
CA GLU A 261 37.25 -12.83 -24.97
C GLU A 261 36.12 -11.82 -25.17
N GLU A 262 34.88 -12.26 -25.04
CA GLU A 262 33.69 -11.40 -25.16
C GLU A 262 33.63 -10.36 -24.05
N LEU A 263 33.92 -10.77 -22.80
CA LEU A 263 34.02 -9.87 -21.68
C LEU A 263 35.11 -8.80 -21.86
N ALA A 264 36.25 -9.18 -22.40
CA ALA A 264 37.34 -8.26 -22.72
C ALA A 264 36.96 -7.26 -23.82
N ALA A 265 36.19 -7.67 -24.81
CA ALA A 265 35.73 -6.84 -25.92
C ALA A 265 34.79 -5.70 -25.46
N ILE A 266 33.98 -5.91 -24.40
CA ILE A 266 33.08 -4.88 -23.86
C ILE A 266 33.70 -4.01 -22.77
N GLY A 267 34.99 -4.17 -22.47
CA GLY A 267 35.72 -3.36 -21.48
C GLY A 267 36.14 -4.10 -20.21
N GLY A 268 35.75 -5.35 -20.07
CA GLY A 268 36.18 -6.24 -18.99
C GLY A 268 35.47 -5.96 -17.65
N VAL A 269 35.21 -7.04 -16.93
CA VAL A 269 34.72 -6.98 -15.52
C VAL A 269 35.60 -7.89 -14.69
N SER A 270 36.10 -7.38 -13.54
CA SER A 270 36.95 -8.21 -12.68
C SER A 270 36.13 -9.35 -12.06
N LYS A 271 36.76 -10.52 -11.87
CA LYS A 271 36.12 -11.66 -11.16
C LYS A 271 35.66 -11.26 -9.74
N ALA A 272 36.34 -10.33 -9.09
CA ALA A 272 35.95 -9.81 -7.78
C ALA A 272 34.65 -9.01 -7.86
N THR A 273 34.49 -8.12 -8.85
CA THR A 273 33.28 -7.33 -9.09
C THR A 273 32.10 -8.23 -9.42
N ALA A 274 32.28 -9.18 -10.37
CA ALA A 274 31.24 -10.16 -10.73
C ALA A 274 30.82 -10.99 -9.50
N GLY A 275 31.78 -11.42 -8.68
CA GLY A 275 31.49 -12.16 -7.45
C GLY A 275 30.67 -11.36 -6.43
N VAL A 276 30.81 -10.02 -6.36
CA VAL A 276 29.94 -9.17 -5.52
C VAL A 276 28.51 -9.16 -6.08
N ILE A 277 28.36 -8.94 -7.37
CA ILE A 277 27.05 -8.92 -8.04
C ILE A 277 26.33 -10.26 -7.84
N LEU A 278 27.00 -11.38 -8.07
CA LEU A 278 26.42 -12.72 -7.90
C LEU A 278 25.96 -12.98 -6.47
N ARG A 279 26.71 -12.53 -5.45
CA ARG A 279 26.28 -12.65 -4.04
C ARG A 279 25.06 -11.78 -3.76
N ALA A 280 25.00 -10.57 -4.30
CA ALA A 280 23.86 -9.67 -4.13
C ALA A 280 22.61 -10.24 -4.80
N LEU A 281 22.72 -10.83 -5.99
CA LEU A 281 21.62 -11.55 -6.66
C LEU A 281 21.13 -12.73 -5.82
N THR A 282 22.06 -13.54 -5.27
CA THR A 282 21.69 -14.65 -4.40
C THR A 282 20.96 -14.18 -3.12
N ALA A 283 21.38 -13.06 -2.55
CA ALA A 283 20.72 -12.48 -1.39
C ALA A 283 19.30 -11.99 -1.76
N LEU A 284 19.11 -11.37 -2.92
CA LEU A 284 17.81 -10.92 -3.40
C LEU A 284 16.87 -12.12 -3.68
N GLU A 285 17.38 -13.18 -4.32
CA GLU A 285 16.61 -14.41 -4.53
C GLU A 285 16.16 -15.04 -3.22
N SER A 286 17.03 -15.12 -2.22
CA SER A 286 16.69 -15.66 -0.89
C SER A 286 15.63 -14.83 -0.17
N GLN A 287 15.47 -13.57 -0.52
CA GLN A 287 14.42 -12.68 -0.05
C GLN A 287 13.11 -12.78 -0.85
N GLY A 288 13.00 -13.71 -1.79
CA GLY A 288 11.81 -13.89 -2.62
C GLY A 288 11.85 -13.11 -3.94
N GLY A 289 13.02 -12.60 -4.35
CA GLY A 289 13.20 -11.91 -5.64
C GLY A 289 12.74 -12.74 -6.83
N GLY A 290 12.90 -14.07 -6.79
CA GLY A 290 12.41 -14.97 -7.84
C GLY A 290 10.88 -15.03 -8.00
N GLN A 291 10.11 -14.48 -7.04
CA GLN A 291 8.65 -14.34 -7.18
C GLN A 291 8.28 -13.05 -7.92
N PHE A 292 9.09 -12.03 -7.77
CA PHE A 292 8.90 -10.73 -8.42
C PHE A 292 9.56 -10.67 -9.80
N PHE A 293 10.80 -11.18 -9.94
CA PHE A 293 11.48 -11.21 -11.25
C PHE A 293 11.05 -12.41 -12.07
N GLY A 294 10.51 -12.17 -13.27
CA GLY A 294 10.07 -13.19 -14.19
C GLY A 294 8.91 -12.75 -15.08
N ALA A 295 8.57 -13.62 -16.02
CA ALA A 295 7.44 -13.44 -16.95
C ALA A 295 6.11 -13.96 -16.36
N PRO A 296 4.95 -13.44 -16.84
CA PRO A 296 4.85 -12.25 -17.68
C PRO A 296 5.13 -10.98 -16.90
N GLY A 297 5.77 -9.99 -17.54
CA GLY A 297 5.96 -8.67 -16.99
C GLY A 297 4.62 -7.96 -16.74
N PHE A 298 4.54 -7.18 -15.67
CA PHE A 298 3.35 -6.41 -15.31
C PHE A 298 3.26 -5.15 -16.18
N ASP A 299 2.13 -4.97 -16.88
CA ASP A 299 1.87 -3.76 -17.65
C ASP A 299 1.23 -2.69 -16.73
N THR A 300 1.91 -1.57 -16.56
CA THR A 300 1.40 -0.45 -15.78
C THR A 300 0.15 0.20 -16.41
N ALA A 301 -0.13 -0.02 -17.71
CA ALA A 301 -1.38 0.39 -18.33
C ALA A 301 -2.59 -0.28 -17.67
N ASP A 302 -2.42 -1.46 -17.09
CA ASP A 302 -3.47 -2.15 -16.33
C ASP A 302 -3.91 -1.40 -15.08
N LEU A 303 -3.08 -0.49 -14.55
CA LEU A 303 -3.45 0.37 -13.44
C LEU A 303 -4.39 1.52 -13.83
N MET A 304 -4.58 1.78 -15.13
CA MET A 304 -5.34 2.93 -15.63
C MET A 304 -6.73 2.54 -16.16
N ARG A 305 -7.33 1.49 -15.60
CA ARG A 305 -8.62 0.96 -16.05
C ARG A 305 -9.80 1.53 -15.26
N MET A 306 -10.94 1.57 -15.92
CA MET A 306 -12.25 1.85 -15.33
C MET A 306 -13.16 0.62 -15.43
N ASP A 307 -14.12 0.51 -14.53
CA ASP A 307 -15.18 -0.48 -14.62
C ASP A 307 -16.24 -0.08 -15.67
N SER A 308 -17.20 -0.97 -15.93
CA SER A 308 -18.30 -0.74 -16.88
C SER A 308 -19.24 0.40 -16.47
N THR A 309 -19.17 0.88 -15.24
CA THR A 309 -19.96 2.00 -14.73
C THR A 309 -19.23 3.33 -14.82
N GLY A 310 -17.98 3.34 -15.29
CA GLY A 310 -17.14 4.52 -15.40
C GLY A 310 -16.41 4.89 -14.12
N ARG A 311 -16.36 4.01 -13.10
CA ARG A 311 -15.56 4.21 -11.90
C ARG A 311 -14.12 3.72 -12.12
N GLY A 312 -13.15 4.47 -11.62
CA GLY A 312 -11.75 4.06 -11.67
C GLY A 312 -11.51 2.82 -10.80
N ILE A 313 -10.73 1.86 -11.31
CA ILE A 313 -10.35 0.69 -10.52
C ILE A 313 -9.35 1.11 -9.44
N ILE A 314 -9.55 0.61 -8.22
CA ILE A 314 -8.63 0.77 -7.10
C ILE A 314 -7.75 -0.47 -7.04
N SER A 315 -6.50 -0.35 -7.46
CA SER A 315 -5.50 -1.41 -7.38
C SER A 315 -4.84 -1.41 -6.01
N LEU A 316 -4.98 -2.50 -5.27
CA LEU A 316 -4.37 -2.68 -3.93
C LEU A 316 -3.16 -3.60 -4.05
N LEU A 317 -1.96 -3.03 -3.93
CA LEU A 317 -0.71 -3.77 -3.92
C LEU A 317 -0.40 -4.25 -2.50
N GLY A 318 -0.56 -5.55 -2.26
CA GLY A 318 -0.23 -6.20 -0.99
C GLY A 318 1.29 -6.29 -0.78
N VAL A 319 1.85 -5.38 0.01
CA VAL A 319 3.29 -5.37 0.33
C VAL A 319 3.61 -6.02 1.68
N GLY A 320 2.60 -6.49 2.42
CA GLY A 320 2.76 -7.11 3.73
C GLY A 320 3.68 -8.34 3.70
N ASP A 321 3.54 -9.19 2.69
CA ASP A 321 4.34 -10.41 2.53
C ASP A 321 5.85 -10.16 2.38
N ILE A 322 6.22 -8.99 1.87
CA ILE A 322 7.61 -8.58 1.64
C ILE A 322 8.08 -7.45 2.56
N SER A 323 7.24 -6.99 3.49
CA SER A 323 7.52 -5.83 4.35
C SER A 323 8.80 -5.96 5.19
N SER A 324 9.19 -7.19 5.55
CA SER A 324 10.45 -7.50 6.24
C SER A 324 11.67 -7.58 5.33
N ARG A 325 11.51 -7.34 4.02
CA ARG A 325 12.53 -7.50 2.96
C ARG A 325 12.76 -6.16 2.24
N PRO A 326 13.46 -5.20 2.85
CA PRO A 326 13.50 -3.82 2.38
C PRO A 326 14.09 -3.65 0.98
N ALA A 327 15.05 -4.50 0.58
CA ALA A 327 15.62 -4.46 -0.77
C ALA A 327 14.56 -4.81 -1.83
N LEU A 328 13.74 -5.83 -1.59
CA LEU A 328 12.67 -6.22 -2.49
C LEU A 328 11.55 -5.17 -2.54
N VAL A 329 11.14 -4.64 -1.39
CA VAL A 329 10.16 -3.52 -1.35
C VAL A 329 10.66 -2.35 -2.17
N SER A 330 11.92 -1.96 -1.99
CA SER A 330 12.52 -0.85 -2.76
C SER A 330 12.55 -1.15 -4.26
N ALA A 331 12.91 -2.39 -4.65
CA ALA A 331 12.92 -2.81 -6.05
C ALA A 331 11.53 -2.66 -6.69
N VAL A 332 10.50 -3.22 -6.05
CA VAL A 332 9.11 -3.15 -6.53
C VAL A 332 8.64 -1.71 -6.69
N ILE A 333 8.82 -0.88 -5.67
CA ILE A 333 8.36 0.53 -5.72
C ILE A 333 9.13 1.31 -6.80
N MET A 334 10.45 1.11 -6.92
CA MET A 334 11.24 1.75 -7.97
C MET A 334 10.78 1.33 -9.37
N PHE A 335 10.49 0.05 -9.58
CA PHE A 335 9.98 -0.46 -10.84
C PHE A 335 8.65 0.18 -11.21
N LEU A 336 7.67 0.13 -10.32
CA LEU A 336 6.34 0.70 -10.56
C LEU A 336 6.43 2.20 -10.84
N LEU A 337 7.19 2.96 -10.05
CA LEU A 337 7.35 4.39 -10.29
C LEU A 337 8.05 4.69 -11.61
N ALA A 338 9.13 3.97 -11.95
CA ALA A 338 9.84 4.17 -13.20
C ALA A 338 8.95 3.89 -14.42
N ASN A 339 8.17 2.80 -14.38
CA ASN A 339 7.22 2.47 -15.44
C ASN A 339 6.09 3.51 -15.55
N LEU A 340 5.49 3.92 -14.44
CA LEU A 340 4.48 4.97 -14.45
C LEU A 340 5.02 6.29 -15.02
N PHE A 341 6.23 6.69 -14.64
CA PHE A 341 6.86 7.90 -15.21
C PHE A 341 7.15 7.79 -16.71
N SER A 342 7.44 6.59 -17.22
CA SER A 342 7.72 6.39 -18.65
C SER A 342 6.46 6.23 -19.51
N THR A 343 5.36 5.75 -18.94
CA THR A 343 4.13 5.40 -19.67
C THR A 343 3.02 6.44 -19.54
N LEU A 344 2.96 7.16 -18.41
CA LEU A 344 1.95 8.18 -18.21
C LEU A 344 2.23 9.42 -19.09
N PRO A 345 1.20 9.95 -19.78
CA PRO A 345 1.35 11.18 -20.55
C PRO A 345 1.60 12.36 -19.63
N GLU A 346 2.48 13.28 -20.04
CA GLU A 346 2.62 14.57 -19.37
C GLU A 346 1.38 15.42 -19.65
N VAL A 347 0.63 15.76 -18.63
CA VAL A 347 -0.60 16.56 -18.74
C VAL A 347 -0.40 18.03 -18.34
N GLY A 348 0.80 18.53 -18.26
CA GLY A 348 1.09 19.94 -17.95
C GLY A 348 0.45 20.45 -16.65
N ASP A 349 0.59 21.75 -16.40
CA ASP A 349 -0.19 22.45 -15.37
C ASP A 349 -1.60 22.70 -15.90
N VAL A 350 -2.60 21.99 -15.34
CA VAL A 350 -4.01 22.13 -15.66
C VAL A 350 -4.63 23.25 -14.84
#